data_d9b80072ad3ca077f2f45febb913cbac
#
_entry.id   d9b80072ad3ca077f2f45febb913cbac
#
_cell.length_a   1.000
_cell.length_b   1.000
_cell.length_c   1.000
_cell.angle_alpha   90.00
_cell.angle_beta   90.00
_cell.angle_gamma   90.00
#
_symmetry.space_group_name_H-M   'P 1'
#
loop_
_entity.id
_entity.type
_entity.pdbx_description
1 polymer ?
#
loop_
_entity_poly.entity_id
_entity_poly.type
_entity_poly.pdbx_seq_one_letter_code
_entity_poly.pdbx_strand_id
1 'polypeptide(L)'
;MKESSLNYMRGDCALLATAVGDLSGLPTYGVVDVDDNIQHVFVYDESTDEGIDCRGRMPAGEIKNNIQGEGLSIRKVSIEELQQVFGLNSYSNEEWEEAEEEAAFLV
;
A
#
# COMPACT_ATOMS: atom_id res chain seq x y z
N MET A 1 -17.82 -10.43 -0.78
CA MET A 1 -16.53 -9.80 -0.54
C MET A 1 -15.51 -10.33 -1.54
N LYS A 2 -14.67 -9.49 -1.99
CA LYS A 2 -13.65 -9.90 -2.94
C LYS A 2 -12.44 -10.49 -2.23
N GLU A 3 -11.98 -11.61 -2.72
CA GLU A 3 -10.75 -12.22 -2.21
C GLU A 3 -9.53 -11.31 -2.40
N SER A 4 -9.60 -10.41 -3.39
CA SER A 4 -8.54 -9.45 -3.66
C SER A 4 -8.18 -8.58 -2.46
N SER A 5 -9.16 -8.15 -1.65
CA SER A 5 -8.89 -7.35 -0.46
C SER A 5 -7.97 -8.07 0.52
N LEU A 6 -8.16 -9.38 0.68
CA LEU A 6 -7.33 -10.19 1.55
C LEU A 6 -5.91 -10.31 1.00
N ASN A 7 -5.78 -10.47 -0.31
CA ASN A 7 -4.47 -10.53 -0.96
C ASN A 7 -3.70 -9.22 -0.80
N TYR A 8 -4.38 -8.08 -0.92
CA TYR A 8 -3.76 -6.77 -0.76
C TYR A 8 -3.28 -6.51 0.67
N MET A 9 -3.85 -7.18 1.64
CA MET A 9 -3.36 -7.08 3.02
C MET A 9 -2.19 -8.01 3.29
N ARG A 10 -2.02 -9.08 2.51
CA ARG A 10 -1.02 -10.13 2.77
C ARG A 10 0.19 -10.10 1.86
N GLY A 11 0.06 -9.68 0.62
CA GLY A 11 1.17 -9.74 -0.32
C GLY A 11 1.09 -8.75 -1.45
N ASP A 12 -0.11 -8.37 -1.85
CA ASP A 12 -0.32 -7.51 -3.01
C ASP A 12 -0.56 -6.04 -2.62
N CYS A 13 -0.24 -5.67 -1.38
CA CYS A 13 -0.42 -4.30 -0.90
C CYS A 13 0.37 -3.29 -1.75
N ALA A 14 1.57 -3.65 -2.20
CA ALA A 14 2.38 -2.78 -3.03
C ALA A 14 1.74 -2.54 -4.39
N LEU A 15 1.14 -3.58 -4.98
CA LEU A 15 0.45 -3.47 -6.25
C LEU A 15 -0.72 -2.49 -6.13
N LEU A 16 -1.57 -2.68 -5.13
CA LEU A 16 -2.71 -1.80 -4.92
C LEU A 16 -2.28 -0.37 -4.60
N ALA A 17 -1.28 -0.19 -3.74
CA ALA A 17 -0.79 1.14 -3.39
C ALA A 17 -0.24 1.87 -4.61
N THR A 18 0.45 1.17 -5.50
CA THR A 18 0.96 1.76 -6.74
C THR A 18 -0.21 2.23 -7.61
N ALA A 19 -1.25 1.41 -7.76
CA ALA A 19 -2.43 1.78 -8.54
C ALA A 19 -3.16 2.98 -7.92
N VAL A 20 -3.34 3.00 -6.61
CA VAL A 20 -3.97 4.13 -5.90
C VAL A 20 -3.13 5.40 -6.07
N GLY A 21 -1.81 5.27 -5.96
CA GLY A 21 -0.90 6.40 -6.14
C GLY A 21 -1.00 6.99 -7.54
N ASP A 22 -1.08 6.15 -8.56
CA ASP A 22 -1.23 6.60 -9.95
C ASP A 22 -2.54 7.35 -10.17
N LEU A 23 -3.63 6.87 -9.59
CA LEU A 23 -4.93 7.50 -9.75
C LEU A 23 -5.10 8.76 -8.93
N SER A 24 -4.53 8.80 -7.74
CA SER A 24 -4.70 9.92 -6.81
C SER A 24 -3.62 10.99 -6.92
N GLY A 25 -2.45 10.63 -7.45
CA GLY A 25 -1.28 11.50 -7.45
C GLY A 25 -0.58 11.58 -6.10
N LEU A 26 -0.99 10.77 -5.13
CA LEU A 26 -0.40 10.77 -3.79
C LEU A 26 0.80 9.82 -3.71
N PRO A 27 1.77 10.11 -2.82
CA PRO A 27 2.96 9.27 -2.69
C PRO A 27 2.69 7.96 -1.96
N THR A 28 3.51 6.95 -2.25
CA THR A 28 3.47 5.67 -1.56
C THR A 28 4.35 5.71 -0.31
N TYR A 29 3.83 5.12 0.77
CA TYR A 29 4.50 5.00 2.05
C TYR A 29 4.46 3.55 2.51
N GLY A 30 5.36 3.20 3.42
CA GLY A 30 5.41 1.86 3.98
C GLY A 30 5.47 1.89 5.49
N VAL A 31 4.90 0.86 6.11
CA VAL A 31 5.13 0.55 7.51
C VAL A 31 6.35 -0.36 7.56
N VAL A 32 7.39 0.07 8.25
CA VAL A 32 8.66 -0.66 8.31
C VAL A 32 9.00 -1.03 9.74
N ASP A 33 9.75 -2.12 9.90
CA ASP A 33 10.21 -2.57 11.22
C ASP A 33 11.58 -1.97 11.56
N VAL A 34 12.15 -2.41 12.68
CA VAL A 34 13.45 -1.89 13.16
C VAL A 34 14.61 -2.19 12.21
N ASP A 35 14.46 -3.20 11.37
CA ASP A 35 15.46 -3.59 10.37
C ASP A 35 15.16 -2.98 9.00
N ASP A 36 14.21 -2.06 8.95
CA ASP A 36 13.79 -1.35 7.74
C ASP A 36 13.14 -2.28 6.70
N ASN A 37 12.57 -3.39 7.16
CA ASN A 37 11.80 -4.27 6.29
C ASN A 37 10.36 -3.76 6.16
N ILE A 38 9.86 -3.71 4.93
CA ILE A 38 8.51 -3.20 4.66
C ILE A 38 7.48 -4.25 5.03
N GLN A 39 6.59 -3.91 5.98
CA GLN A 39 5.54 -4.80 6.46
C GLN A 39 4.20 -4.56 5.76
N HIS A 40 3.98 -3.35 5.27
CA HIS A 40 2.74 -2.97 4.59
C HIS A 40 2.98 -1.72 3.77
N VAL A 41 2.26 -1.57 2.65
CA VAL A 41 2.39 -0.42 1.76
C VAL A 41 1.02 0.23 1.61
N PHE A 42 0.99 1.55 1.63
CA PHE A 42 -0.23 2.33 1.49
C PHE A 42 0.10 3.67 0.81
N VAL A 43 -0.94 4.42 0.46
CA VAL A 43 -0.79 5.76 -0.09
C VAL A 43 -1.09 6.76 1.02
N TYR A 44 -0.29 7.82 1.11
CA TYR A 44 -0.41 8.80 2.19
C TYR A 44 -0.84 10.16 1.67
N ASP A 45 -1.88 10.71 2.31
CA ASP A 45 -2.36 12.06 2.05
C ASP A 45 -1.87 12.97 3.17
N GLU A 46 -0.82 13.73 2.91
CA GLU A 46 -0.20 14.62 3.88
C GLU A 46 -1.16 15.70 4.36
N SER A 47 -2.06 16.17 3.50
CA SER A 47 -2.98 17.24 3.84
C SER A 47 -3.97 16.86 4.95
N THR A 48 -4.28 15.58 5.08
CA THR A 48 -5.24 15.07 6.07
C THR A 48 -4.60 14.13 7.09
N ASP A 49 -3.32 13.80 6.92
CA ASP A 49 -2.59 12.80 7.72
C ASP A 49 -3.30 11.44 7.69
N GLU A 50 -3.84 11.09 6.53
CA GLU A 50 -4.55 9.84 6.33
C GLU A 50 -3.84 8.95 5.31
N GLY A 51 -3.98 7.64 5.49
CA GLY A 51 -3.51 6.67 4.53
C GLY A 51 -4.67 5.99 3.82
N ILE A 52 -4.40 5.46 2.64
CA ILE A 52 -5.37 4.72 1.84
C ILE A 52 -4.79 3.35 1.53
N ASP A 53 -5.48 2.30 1.96
CA ASP A 53 -5.15 0.92 1.59
C ASP A 53 -6.44 0.18 1.20
N CYS A 54 -6.38 -1.15 1.09
CA CYS A 54 -7.55 -1.92 0.66
C CYS A 54 -8.77 -1.79 1.59
N ARG A 55 -8.56 -1.32 2.80
CA ARG A 55 -9.64 -1.10 3.78
C ARG A 55 -10.28 0.27 3.65
N GLY A 56 -9.71 1.15 2.84
CA GLY A 56 -10.19 2.50 2.63
C GLY A 56 -9.27 3.55 3.24
N ARG A 57 -9.82 4.72 3.51
CA ARG A 57 -9.07 5.86 4.05
C ARG A 57 -9.20 5.88 5.57
N MET A 58 -8.07 6.04 6.27
CA MET A 58 -8.04 6.11 7.72
C MET A 58 -6.80 6.89 8.18
N PRO A 59 -6.76 7.36 9.43
CA PRO A 59 -5.54 8.01 9.94
C PRO A 59 -4.31 7.11 9.76
N ALA A 60 -3.21 7.69 9.30
CA ALA A 60 -1.99 6.92 9.02
C ALA A 60 -1.49 6.16 10.26
N GLY A 61 -1.64 6.76 11.44
CA GLY A 61 -1.26 6.10 12.70
C GLY A 61 -2.05 4.81 12.94
N GLU A 62 -3.31 4.77 12.53
CA GLU A 62 -4.12 3.55 12.66
C GLU A 62 -3.65 2.44 11.73
N ILE A 63 -3.19 2.80 10.52
CA ILE A 63 -2.63 1.81 9.61
C ILE A 63 -1.44 1.14 10.27
N LYS A 64 -0.53 1.93 10.84
CA LYS A 64 0.64 1.39 11.54
C LYS A 64 0.23 0.52 12.73
N ASN A 65 -0.73 0.99 13.53
CA ASN A 65 -1.14 0.29 14.76
C ASN A 65 -1.82 -1.05 14.48
N ASN A 66 -2.36 -1.22 13.28
CA ASN A 66 -3.01 -2.48 12.88
C ASN A 66 -2.03 -3.52 12.35
N ILE A 67 -0.76 -3.17 12.20
CA ILE A 67 0.29 -4.09 11.75
C ILE A 67 0.99 -4.65 13.00
N GLN A 68 1.16 -5.96 13.05
CA GLN A 68 1.85 -6.60 14.16
C GLN A 68 3.36 -6.42 14.03
N GLY A 69 3.99 -6.05 15.11
CA GLY A 69 5.43 -5.88 15.18
C GLY A 69 5.82 -4.83 16.20
N GLU A 70 7.09 -4.83 16.59
CA GLU A 70 7.65 -3.87 17.53
C GLU A 70 8.51 -2.85 16.77
N GLY A 71 8.54 -1.62 17.28
CA GLY A 71 9.38 -0.58 16.71
C GLY A 71 9.00 -0.19 15.29
N LEU A 72 7.72 -0.32 14.95
CA LEU A 72 7.24 0.05 13.62
C LEU A 72 7.26 1.56 13.43
N SER A 73 7.57 1.97 12.21
CA SER A 73 7.52 3.37 11.81
C SER A 73 6.97 3.47 10.38
N ILE A 74 6.65 4.69 9.96
CA ILE A 74 6.15 4.97 8.62
C ILE A 74 7.22 5.78 7.90
N ARG A 75 7.54 5.38 6.66
CA ARG A 75 8.42 6.17 5.81
C ARG A 75 7.98 6.11 4.36
N LYS A 76 8.39 7.11 3.61
CA LYS A 76 8.13 7.15 2.17
C LYS A 76 8.92 6.03 1.49
N VAL A 77 8.28 5.35 0.53
CA VAL A 77 8.93 4.31 -0.27
C VAL A 77 8.77 4.67 -1.75
N SER A 78 9.83 4.45 -2.52
CA SER A 78 9.80 4.72 -3.95
C SER A 78 9.22 3.54 -4.73
N ILE A 79 8.74 3.81 -5.93
CA ILE A 79 8.28 2.74 -6.83
C ILE A 79 9.44 1.79 -7.16
N GLU A 80 10.65 2.30 -7.31
CA GLU A 80 11.83 1.47 -7.55
C GLU A 80 12.07 0.50 -6.42
N GLU A 81 11.96 0.96 -5.18
CA GLU A 81 12.10 0.09 -4.00
C GLU A 81 11.00 -0.97 -3.98
N LEU A 82 9.77 -0.58 -4.30
CA LEU A 82 8.64 -1.52 -4.35
C LEU A 82 8.85 -2.57 -5.45
N GLN A 83 9.42 -2.19 -6.58
CA GLN A 83 9.74 -3.14 -7.63
C GLN A 83 10.78 -4.16 -7.18
N GLN A 84 11.80 -3.72 -6.46
CA GLN A 84 12.85 -4.60 -5.96
C GLN A 84 12.36 -5.55 -4.88
N VAL A 85 11.56 -5.04 -3.95
CA VAL A 85 11.12 -5.82 -2.79
C VAL A 85 9.95 -6.73 -3.13
N PHE A 86 8.99 -6.24 -3.92
CA PHE A 86 7.73 -6.95 -4.18
C PHE A 86 7.61 -7.49 -5.59
N GLY A 87 8.55 -7.17 -6.49
CA GLY A 87 8.54 -7.68 -7.84
C GLY A 87 7.34 -7.18 -8.65
N LEU A 88 7.09 -5.86 -8.65
CA LEU A 88 5.93 -5.29 -9.34
C LEU A 88 5.84 -5.67 -10.82
N ASN A 89 7.00 -5.88 -11.46
CA ASN A 89 7.02 -6.26 -12.87
C ASN A 89 6.63 -7.72 -13.13
N SER A 90 6.50 -8.52 -12.08
CA SER A 90 6.09 -9.92 -12.20
C SER A 90 4.57 -10.10 -12.25
N TYR A 91 3.81 -9.07 -11.95
CA TYR A 91 2.36 -9.12 -12.00
C TYR A 91 1.87 -9.08 -13.45
N SER A 92 0.82 -9.82 -13.74
CA SER A 92 0.21 -9.86 -15.07
C SER A 92 -0.61 -8.59 -15.33
N ASN A 93 -0.95 -8.36 -16.61
CA ASN A 93 -1.84 -7.25 -16.96
C ASN A 93 -3.20 -7.37 -16.30
N GLU A 94 -3.70 -8.60 -16.13
CA GLU A 94 -4.98 -8.83 -15.45
C GLU A 94 -4.90 -8.43 -13.97
N GLU A 95 -3.79 -8.73 -13.33
CA GLU A 95 -3.59 -8.35 -11.94
C GLU A 95 -3.51 -6.83 -11.77
N TRP A 96 -2.83 -6.15 -12.68
CA TRP A 96 -2.79 -4.70 -12.70
C TRP A 96 -4.16 -4.07 -12.93
N GLU A 97 -4.92 -4.61 -13.89
CA GLU A 97 -6.28 -4.13 -14.17
C GLU A 97 -7.18 -4.29 -12.96
N GLU A 98 -7.09 -5.42 -12.27
CA GLU A 98 -7.87 -5.67 -11.06
C GLU A 98 -7.50 -4.69 -9.96
N ALA A 99 -6.20 -4.40 -9.78
CA ALA A 99 -5.74 -3.43 -8.80
C ALA A 99 -6.21 -2.02 -9.14
N GLU A 100 -6.23 -1.65 -10.42
CA GLU A 100 -6.72 -0.35 -10.86
C GLU A 100 -8.23 -0.20 -10.62
N GLU A 101 -9.00 -1.27 -10.84
CA GLU A 101 -10.44 -1.26 -10.53
C GLU A 101 -10.68 -1.08 -9.03
N GLU A 102 -9.93 -1.81 -8.22
CA GLU A 102 -10.04 -1.69 -6.77
C GLU A 102 -9.63 -0.29 -6.30
N ALA A 103 -8.55 0.25 -6.87
CA ALA A 103 -8.07 1.59 -6.55
C ALA A 103 -9.11 2.66 -6.87
N ALA A 104 -9.89 2.48 -7.93
CA ALA A 104 -10.93 3.43 -8.32
C ALA A 104 -12.02 3.57 -7.25
N PHE A 105 -12.25 2.53 -6.45
CA PHE A 105 -13.19 2.60 -5.33
C PHE A 105 -12.60 3.28 -4.09
N LEU A 106 -11.28 3.38 -4.02
CA LEU A 106 -10.59 3.89 -2.84
C LEU A 106 -10.24 5.38 -2.95
N VAL A 107 -10.21 5.92 -4.15
CA VAL A 107 -9.85 7.33 -4.39
C VAL A 107 -11.10 8.22 -4.69
#